data_fb5d519d958a69a5f3b6c00a2880aa1f
#
_entry.id   fb5d519d958a69a5f3b6c00a2880aa1f
#
_cell.length_a   1.000
_cell.length_b   1.000
_cell.length_c   1.000
_cell.angle_alpha   90.00
_cell.angle_beta   90.00
_cell.angle_gamma   90.00
#
_symmetry.space_group_name_H-M   'P 1'
#
loop_
_entity.id
_entity.type
_entity.pdbx_description
1 polymer ?
#
loop_
_entity_poly.entity_id
_entity_poly.type
_entity_poly.pdbx_seq_one_letter_code
_entity_poly.pdbx_strand_id
1 'polypeptide(L)'
;RRQRQMCIRDRLKTPAAKRDVPIPKCLVACLKEEREKSESEYVISNSKGTVLTETQFVRVWKYITVRSTAERCYYTYVNGQSIKHRIKPRLGEHQPNNPKLVYTMDFKVTPHMLRHTYITNLIYKGVDPKTVQYLAGHENSKTTMDIYAKVKYNKTEKLSSVVNAAFGLR
;
A
#
# COMPACT_ATOMS: atom_id res chain seq x y z
N ARG A 1 -11.24 -26.52 -2.95
CA ARG A 1 -12.68 -26.37 -3.37
C ARG A 1 -13.31 -25.00 -3.06
N ARG A 2 -12.57 -23.99 -2.59
CA ARG A 2 -13.12 -22.65 -2.23
C ARG A 2 -12.87 -21.55 -3.27
N GLN A 3 -12.36 -21.87 -4.45
CA GLN A 3 -12.02 -20.89 -5.49
C GLN A 3 -13.20 -20.43 -6.38
N ARG A 4 -14.38 -21.02 -6.27
CA ARG A 4 -15.47 -20.75 -7.22
C ARG A 4 -16.40 -19.58 -6.91
N GLN A 5 -16.40 -19.04 -5.70
CA GLN A 5 -17.28 -17.90 -5.37
C GLN A 5 -16.67 -16.52 -5.59
N MET A 6 -15.36 -16.43 -5.84
CA MET A 6 -14.70 -15.17 -6.19
C MET A 6 -14.94 -14.69 -7.63
N CYS A 7 -15.49 -15.55 -8.49
CA CYS A 7 -15.49 -15.30 -9.95
C CYS A 7 -16.52 -14.28 -10.46
N ILE A 8 -17.49 -13.84 -9.66
CA ILE A 8 -18.56 -12.95 -10.16
C ILE A 8 -18.19 -11.46 -10.03
N ARG A 9 -17.18 -11.11 -9.23
CA ARG A 9 -16.68 -9.73 -9.07
C ARG A 9 -15.29 -9.48 -9.67
N ASP A 10 -14.62 -10.50 -10.15
CA ASP A 10 -13.26 -10.44 -10.67
C ASP A 10 -13.20 -10.05 -12.15
N ARG A 11 -13.83 -8.96 -12.53
CA ARG A 11 -13.39 -8.26 -13.74
C ARG A 11 -12.12 -7.48 -13.41
N LEU A 12 -11.03 -8.24 -13.27
CA LEU A 12 -9.71 -7.64 -13.25
C LEU A 12 -9.53 -6.85 -14.54
N LYS A 13 -8.96 -5.66 -14.44
CA LYS A 13 -8.78 -4.75 -15.57
C LYS A 13 -7.97 -5.41 -16.69
N THR A 14 -7.04 -6.30 -16.35
CA THR A 14 -6.17 -7.00 -17.28
C THR A 14 -5.92 -8.45 -16.81
N PRO A 15 -5.64 -9.40 -17.74
CA PRO A 15 -5.25 -10.76 -17.39
C PRO A 15 -4.01 -10.83 -16.48
N ALA A 16 -3.05 -9.93 -16.65
CA ALA A 16 -1.84 -9.84 -15.83
C ALA A 16 -2.10 -9.49 -14.35
N ALA A 17 -3.32 -9.02 -14.04
CA ALA A 17 -3.71 -8.77 -12.65
C ALA A 17 -3.98 -10.06 -11.86
N LYS A 18 -4.27 -11.18 -12.56
CA LYS A 18 -4.44 -12.50 -11.92
C LYS A 18 -3.06 -13.15 -11.75
N ARG A 19 -2.54 -13.10 -10.52
CA ARG A 19 -1.22 -13.62 -10.19
C ARG A 19 -1.09 -13.94 -8.72
N ASP A 20 -0.12 -14.78 -8.41
CA ASP A 20 0.27 -15.06 -7.04
C ASP A 20 1.40 -14.12 -6.63
N VAL A 21 1.22 -13.42 -5.53
CA VAL A 21 2.23 -12.51 -4.97
C VAL A 21 2.69 -13.07 -3.64
N PRO A 22 3.96 -13.50 -3.50
CA PRO A 22 4.49 -13.94 -2.23
C PRO A 22 4.54 -12.78 -1.24
N ILE A 23 4.12 -13.06 -0.02
CA ILE A 23 4.11 -12.09 1.06
C ILE A 23 5.16 -12.42 2.12
N PRO A 24 5.81 -11.42 2.75
CA PRO A 24 6.83 -11.68 3.76
C PRO A 24 6.23 -12.27 5.03
N LYS A 25 7.06 -13.04 5.77
CA LYS A 25 6.63 -13.75 6.98
C LYS A 25 5.98 -12.83 8.03
N CYS A 26 6.49 -11.61 8.19
CA CYS A 26 5.91 -10.62 9.10
C CYS A 26 4.46 -10.25 8.72
N LEU A 27 4.18 -10.10 7.41
CA LEU A 27 2.82 -9.83 6.94
C LEU A 27 1.91 -11.05 7.13
N VAL A 28 2.44 -12.26 6.92
CA VAL A 28 1.68 -13.51 7.18
C VAL A 28 1.26 -13.58 8.65
N ALA A 29 2.16 -13.26 9.58
CA ALA A 29 1.84 -13.24 11.01
C ALA A 29 0.74 -12.24 11.34
N CYS A 30 0.86 -11.01 10.85
CA CYS A 30 -0.14 -9.96 11.01
C CYS A 30 -1.51 -10.37 10.43
N LEU A 31 -1.53 -10.94 9.22
CA LEU A 31 -2.77 -11.39 8.58
C LEU A 31 -3.43 -12.55 9.31
N LYS A 32 -2.66 -13.46 9.92
CA LYS A 32 -3.20 -14.53 10.75
C LYS A 32 -3.88 -13.97 12.00
N GLU A 33 -3.20 -13.07 12.70
CA GLU A 33 -3.75 -12.41 13.88
C GLU A 33 -5.06 -11.65 13.58
N GLU A 34 -5.08 -10.90 12.47
CA GLU A 34 -6.31 -10.21 12.04
C GLU A 34 -7.42 -11.19 11.59
N ARG A 35 -7.04 -12.33 11.02
CA ARG A 35 -7.99 -13.37 10.64
C ARG A 35 -8.71 -13.98 11.86
N GLU A 36 -8.01 -14.17 12.96
CA GLU A 36 -8.59 -14.68 14.22
C GLU A 36 -9.64 -13.72 14.80
N LYS A 37 -9.44 -12.41 14.60
CA LYS A 37 -10.36 -11.34 15.07
C LYS A 37 -11.52 -11.06 14.12
N SER A 38 -11.44 -11.53 12.87
CA SER A 38 -12.39 -11.19 11.80
C SER A 38 -13.30 -12.35 11.45
N GLU A 39 -14.60 -12.10 11.46
CA GLU A 39 -15.61 -13.02 10.94
C GLU A 39 -15.79 -12.90 9.41
N SER A 40 -15.15 -11.92 8.78
CA SER A 40 -15.26 -11.66 7.35
C SER A 40 -14.42 -12.63 6.52
N GLU A 41 -14.93 -13.01 5.35
CA GLU A 41 -14.16 -13.75 4.34
C GLU A 41 -13.09 -12.88 3.64
N TYR A 42 -13.17 -11.57 3.79
CA TYR A 42 -12.27 -10.61 3.13
C TYR A 42 -11.21 -10.12 4.09
N VAL A 43 -9.98 -9.98 3.59
CA VAL A 43 -8.85 -9.43 4.35
C VAL A 43 -9.12 -7.99 4.78
N ILE A 44 -9.76 -7.22 3.92
CA ILE A 44 -10.19 -5.84 4.21
C ILE A 44 -11.69 -5.77 3.97
N SER A 45 -12.44 -5.60 5.03
CA SER A 45 -13.90 -5.53 5.01
C SER A 45 -14.42 -4.24 5.64
N ASN A 46 -15.68 -3.93 5.33
CA ASN A 46 -16.43 -2.90 6.04
C ASN A 46 -17.03 -3.45 7.35
N SER A 47 -17.71 -2.62 8.11
CA SER A 47 -18.37 -3.00 9.37
C SER A 47 -19.47 -4.08 9.22
N LYS A 48 -19.89 -4.39 8.00
CA LYS A 48 -20.85 -5.44 7.67
C LYS A 48 -20.18 -6.74 7.20
N GLY A 49 -18.85 -6.83 7.26
CA GLY A 49 -18.10 -8.00 6.79
C GLY A 49 -18.03 -8.14 5.27
N THR A 50 -18.48 -7.15 4.49
CA THR A 50 -18.42 -7.18 3.02
C THR A 50 -17.23 -6.38 2.48
N VAL A 51 -16.86 -6.61 1.21
CA VAL A 51 -15.78 -5.87 0.52
C VAL A 51 -16.02 -4.37 0.58
N LEU A 52 -14.96 -3.60 0.79
CA LEU A 52 -15.01 -2.15 0.67
C LEU A 52 -15.39 -1.74 -0.74
N THR A 53 -16.30 -0.80 -0.86
CA THR A 53 -16.51 -0.07 -2.12
C THR A 53 -15.32 0.86 -2.38
N GLU A 54 -15.15 1.28 -3.63
CA GLU A 54 -14.09 2.23 -3.98
C GLU A 54 -14.16 3.51 -3.13
N THR A 55 -15.36 4.06 -2.94
CA THR A 55 -15.57 5.25 -2.11
C THR A 55 -15.18 5.02 -0.65
N GLN A 56 -15.50 3.85 -0.09
CA GLN A 56 -15.10 3.49 1.26
C GLN A 56 -13.58 3.33 1.37
N PHE A 57 -12.95 2.67 0.39
CA PHE A 57 -11.50 2.53 0.34
C PHE A 57 -10.80 3.88 0.29
N VAL A 58 -11.22 4.78 -0.62
CA VAL A 58 -10.67 6.14 -0.73
C VAL A 58 -10.82 6.90 0.59
N ARG A 59 -11.97 6.75 1.27
CA ARG A 59 -12.20 7.38 2.58
C ARG A 59 -11.24 6.84 3.65
N VAL A 60 -11.09 5.51 3.74
CA VAL A 60 -10.16 4.86 4.68
C VAL A 60 -8.73 5.26 4.39
N TRP A 61 -8.32 5.23 3.12
CA TRP A 61 -6.99 5.63 2.70
C TRP A 61 -6.69 7.09 3.06
N LYS A 62 -7.62 7.98 2.74
CA LYS A 62 -7.54 9.39 3.12
C LYS A 62 -7.49 9.57 4.63
N TYR A 63 -8.24 8.76 5.36
CA TYR A 63 -8.25 8.76 6.82
C TYR A 63 -6.89 8.38 7.40
N ILE A 64 -6.21 7.40 6.81
CA ILE A 64 -4.89 6.95 7.23
C ILE A 64 -3.79 7.94 6.82
N THR A 65 -3.84 8.52 5.62
CA THR A 65 -2.70 9.21 5.00
C THR A 65 -2.76 10.73 5.00
N VAL A 66 -3.95 11.33 5.10
CA VAL A 66 -4.14 12.78 4.91
C VAL A 66 -4.57 13.50 6.18
N ARG A 67 -4.57 12.85 7.33
CA ARG A 67 -4.87 13.55 8.58
C ARG A 67 -3.78 14.54 8.91
N SER A 68 -4.16 15.80 8.90
CA SER A 68 -3.26 16.87 9.27
C SER A 68 -2.97 16.83 10.77
N THR A 69 -1.79 17.26 11.14
CA THR A 69 -1.43 17.59 12.52
C THR A 69 -2.13 18.85 13.04
N ALA A 70 -2.97 19.47 12.21
CA ALA A 70 -3.72 20.65 12.57
C ALA A 70 -4.72 20.37 13.71
N GLU A 71 -4.87 21.34 14.58
CA GLU A 71 -5.84 21.31 15.67
C GLU A 71 -7.25 21.08 15.11
N ARG A 72 -7.96 20.13 15.72
CA ARG A 72 -9.34 19.77 15.35
C ARG A 72 -10.26 19.93 16.54
N CYS A 73 -11.51 20.27 16.25
CA CYS A 73 -12.56 20.34 17.22
C CYS A 73 -13.58 19.24 16.98
N TYR A 74 -14.04 18.62 18.06
CA TYR A 74 -15.26 17.82 18.07
C TYR A 74 -16.14 18.22 19.24
N TYR A 75 -17.41 17.88 19.15
CA TYR A 75 -18.40 18.25 20.14
C TYR A 75 -18.97 16.98 20.77
N THR A 76 -19.11 16.99 22.10
CA THR A 76 -19.90 16.01 22.84
C THR A 76 -21.10 16.70 23.42
N TYR A 77 -22.20 15.96 23.54
CA TYR A 77 -23.42 16.47 24.17
C TYR A 77 -23.59 15.79 25.52
N VAL A 78 -23.61 16.56 26.58
CA VAL A 78 -23.85 16.08 27.94
C VAL A 78 -24.98 16.90 28.52
N ASN A 79 -26.04 16.25 28.97
CA ASN A 79 -27.25 16.90 29.54
C ASN A 79 -27.82 18.02 28.65
N GLY A 80 -27.81 17.83 27.31
CA GLY A 80 -28.31 18.83 26.35
C GLY A 80 -27.35 19.99 26.06
N GLN A 81 -26.23 20.07 26.73
CA GLN A 81 -25.21 21.09 26.46
C GLN A 81 -24.10 20.54 25.56
N SER A 82 -23.72 21.36 24.59
CA SER A 82 -22.63 21.04 23.66
C SER A 82 -21.28 21.46 24.26
N ILE A 83 -20.40 20.48 24.48
CA ILE A 83 -19.05 20.71 24.97
C ILE A 83 -18.07 20.56 23.79
N LYS A 84 -17.33 21.64 23.52
CA LYS A 84 -16.32 21.68 22.46
C LYS A 84 -14.98 21.14 22.99
N HIS A 85 -14.49 20.08 22.37
CA HIS A 85 -13.16 19.52 22.65
C HIS A 85 -12.20 19.91 21.53
N ARG A 86 -10.98 20.31 21.92
CA ARG A 86 -9.89 20.58 20.99
C ARG A 86 -8.86 19.46 21.08
N ILE A 87 -8.46 18.93 19.95
CA ILE A 87 -7.42 17.90 19.86
C ILE A 87 -6.33 18.43 18.94
N LYS A 88 -5.11 18.40 19.45
CA LYS A 88 -3.90 18.61 18.64
C LYS A 88 -3.29 17.23 18.38
N PRO A 89 -3.50 16.64 17.20
CA PRO A 89 -2.98 15.31 16.89
C PRO A 89 -1.46 15.32 16.90
N ARG A 90 -0.87 14.26 17.44
CA ARG A 90 0.56 13.98 17.34
C ARG A 90 0.76 12.73 16.51
N LEU A 91 1.83 12.72 15.74
CA LEU A 91 2.18 11.57 14.89
C LEU A 91 2.41 10.32 15.75
N GLY A 92 1.79 9.21 15.39
CA GLY A 92 1.95 7.92 16.09
C GLY A 92 1.15 7.75 17.38
N GLU A 93 0.36 8.74 17.80
CA GLU A 93 -0.44 8.64 19.03
C GLU A 93 -1.94 8.43 18.73
N HIS A 94 -2.59 7.60 19.53
CA HIS A 94 -4.05 7.48 19.58
C HIS A 94 -4.62 8.36 20.68
N GLN A 95 -5.66 9.13 20.37
CA GLN A 95 -6.41 9.86 21.37
C GLN A 95 -7.48 8.94 22.01
N PRO A 96 -7.45 8.73 23.34
CA PRO A 96 -8.36 7.82 24.02
C PRO A 96 -9.84 8.16 23.81
N ASN A 97 -10.16 9.44 23.70
CA ASN A 97 -11.52 9.93 23.58
C ASN A 97 -12.04 9.96 22.13
N ASN A 98 -11.20 9.68 21.15
CA ASN A 98 -11.61 9.51 19.76
C ASN A 98 -10.77 8.45 19.06
N PRO A 99 -11.15 7.16 19.23
CA PRO A 99 -10.40 6.03 18.65
C PRO A 99 -10.27 6.06 17.12
N LYS A 100 -11.06 6.92 16.46
CA LYS A 100 -10.98 7.11 15.00
C LYS A 100 -9.89 8.10 14.58
N LEU A 101 -9.21 8.77 15.51
CA LEU A 101 -8.08 9.63 15.22
C LEU A 101 -6.80 8.80 15.13
N VAL A 102 -6.43 8.50 13.90
CA VAL A 102 -5.13 7.89 13.58
C VAL A 102 -4.20 9.00 13.11
N TYR A 103 -3.01 9.05 13.67
CA TYR A 103 -1.99 10.01 13.29
C TYR A 103 -1.20 9.51 12.10
N THR A 104 -0.98 10.38 11.17
CA THR A 104 -0.45 10.06 9.88
C THR A 104 0.80 10.86 9.55
N MET A 105 1.46 10.41 8.53
CA MET A 105 2.62 11.08 7.96
C MET A 105 2.26 12.48 7.48
N ASP A 106 3.19 13.39 7.57
CA ASP A 106 3.11 14.77 7.08
C ASP A 106 3.29 14.88 5.56
N PHE A 107 3.53 13.76 4.88
CA PHE A 107 3.70 13.69 3.43
C PHE A 107 2.61 12.86 2.75
N LYS A 108 2.33 13.19 1.50
CA LYS A 108 1.29 12.51 0.70
C LYS A 108 1.78 11.14 0.27
N VAL A 109 1.00 10.10 0.62
CA VAL A 109 1.21 8.72 0.16
C VAL A 109 -0.01 8.23 -0.59
N THR A 110 0.21 7.57 -1.71
CA THR A 110 -0.84 6.91 -2.50
C THR A 110 -0.54 5.42 -2.64
N PRO A 111 -1.54 4.55 -2.86
CA PRO A 111 -1.32 3.14 -3.14
C PRO A 111 -0.37 2.92 -4.33
N HIS A 112 -0.44 3.82 -5.31
CA HIS A 112 0.44 3.77 -6.49
C HIS A 112 1.91 4.04 -6.14
N MET A 113 2.17 4.97 -5.22
CA MET A 113 3.53 5.23 -4.72
C MET A 113 4.09 4.02 -3.97
N LEU A 114 3.28 3.34 -3.16
CA LEU A 114 3.70 2.11 -2.50
C LEU A 114 4.06 1.01 -3.51
N ARG A 115 3.25 0.88 -4.56
CA ARG A 115 3.55 -0.04 -5.66
C ARG A 115 4.86 0.32 -6.36
N HIS A 116 5.10 1.59 -6.64
CA HIS A 116 6.37 2.05 -7.23
C HIS A 116 7.55 1.73 -6.33
N THR A 117 7.43 1.98 -5.04
CA THR A 117 8.49 1.65 -4.05
C THR A 117 8.76 0.15 -4.03
N TYR A 118 7.72 -0.70 -4.06
CA TYR A 118 7.86 -2.14 -4.12
C TYR A 118 8.66 -2.58 -5.36
N ILE A 119 8.27 -2.09 -6.55
CA ILE A 119 8.95 -2.40 -7.81
C ILE A 119 10.41 -1.94 -7.77
N THR A 120 10.65 -0.71 -7.33
CA THR A 120 11.99 -0.13 -7.24
C THR A 120 12.89 -0.94 -6.30
N ASN A 121 12.37 -1.37 -5.15
CA ASN A 121 13.11 -2.19 -4.21
C ASN A 121 13.47 -3.56 -4.80
N LEU A 122 12.58 -4.21 -5.55
CA LEU A 122 12.89 -5.46 -6.24
C LEU A 122 14.02 -5.27 -7.26
N ILE A 123 13.98 -4.19 -8.03
CA ILE A 123 15.02 -3.88 -9.01
C ILE A 123 16.36 -3.60 -8.32
N TYR A 124 16.39 -2.85 -7.21
CA TYR A 124 17.61 -2.62 -6.44
C TYR A 124 18.22 -3.90 -5.87
N LYS A 125 17.38 -4.87 -5.52
CA LYS A 125 17.82 -6.22 -5.07
C LYS A 125 18.26 -7.13 -6.21
N GLY A 126 18.22 -6.66 -7.46
CA GLY A 126 18.67 -7.42 -8.62
C GLY A 126 17.68 -8.43 -9.16
N VAL A 127 16.41 -8.34 -8.77
CA VAL A 127 15.36 -9.20 -9.33
C VAL A 127 15.22 -8.89 -10.82
N ASP A 128 15.11 -9.93 -11.64
CA ASP A 128 15.03 -9.79 -13.09
C ASP A 128 13.74 -9.08 -13.53
N PRO A 129 13.77 -8.36 -14.67
CA PRO A 129 12.64 -7.55 -15.11
C PRO A 129 11.35 -8.34 -15.38
N LYS A 130 11.45 -9.61 -15.79
CA LYS A 130 10.27 -10.46 -16.06
C LYS A 130 9.58 -10.84 -14.76
N THR A 131 10.34 -11.23 -13.74
CA THR A 131 9.82 -11.51 -12.40
C THR A 131 9.20 -10.23 -11.79
N VAL A 132 9.86 -9.07 -11.95
CA VAL A 132 9.30 -7.79 -11.48
C VAL A 132 8.00 -7.46 -12.22
N GLN A 133 7.94 -7.67 -13.54
CA GLN A 133 6.73 -7.48 -14.34
C GLN A 133 5.58 -8.35 -13.82
N TYR A 134 5.84 -9.63 -13.60
CA TYR A 134 4.85 -10.57 -13.05
C TYR A 134 4.36 -10.13 -11.68
N LEU A 135 5.27 -9.91 -10.73
CA LEU A 135 4.91 -9.50 -9.35
C LEU A 135 4.20 -8.15 -9.31
N ALA A 136 4.57 -7.23 -10.18
CA ALA A 136 3.87 -5.96 -10.33
C ALA A 136 2.52 -6.11 -11.05
N GLY A 137 2.33 -7.13 -11.88
CA GLY A 137 1.14 -7.28 -12.73
C GLY A 137 1.06 -6.19 -13.79
N HIS A 138 2.18 -5.90 -14.43
CA HIS A 138 2.21 -5.03 -15.59
C HIS A 138 1.90 -5.85 -16.83
N GLU A 139 0.84 -5.50 -17.54
CA GLU A 139 0.49 -6.14 -18.79
C GLU A 139 1.56 -5.88 -19.85
N ASN A 140 2.04 -4.63 -19.92
CA ASN A 140 3.09 -4.23 -20.84
C ASN A 140 4.46 -4.22 -20.13
N SER A 141 5.42 -4.95 -20.72
CA SER A 141 6.80 -4.99 -20.25
C SER A 141 7.49 -3.63 -20.31
N LYS A 142 7.09 -2.75 -21.23
CA LYS A 142 7.63 -1.40 -21.36
C LYS A 142 7.60 -0.63 -20.04
N THR A 143 6.46 -0.70 -19.31
CA THR A 143 6.32 -0.01 -18.01
C THR A 143 7.38 -0.48 -17.00
N THR A 144 7.65 -1.79 -16.94
CA THR A 144 8.68 -2.34 -16.06
C THR A 144 10.07 -1.94 -16.52
N MET A 145 10.32 -2.00 -17.83
CA MET A 145 11.63 -1.66 -18.40
C MET A 145 11.96 -0.17 -18.23
N ASP A 146 10.98 0.72 -18.37
CA ASP A 146 11.16 2.17 -18.15
C ASP A 146 11.56 2.45 -16.68
N ILE A 147 10.94 1.76 -15.72
CA ILE A 147 11.32 1.88 -14.31
C ILE A 147 12.71 1.28 -14.08
N TYR A 148 12.98 0.12 -14.67
CA TYR A 148 14.27 -0.55 -14.56
C TYR A 148 15.41 0.33 -15.09
N ALA A 149 15.23 0.93 -16.27
CA ALA A 149 16.18 1.85 -16.85
C ALA A 149 16.46 3.05 -15.93
N LYS A 150 15.42 3.70 -15.43
CA LYS A 150 15.55 4.82 -14.50
C LYS A 150 16.32 4.45 -13.23
N VAL A 151 16.07 3.26 -12.66
CA VAL A 151 16.71 2.81 -11.42
C VAL A 151 18.16 2.40 -11.63
N LYS A 152 18.45 1.66 -12.70
CA LYS A 152 19.79 1.12 -12.98
C LYS A 152 20.74 2.16 -13.56
N TYR A 153 20.24 3.04 -14.45
CA TYR A 153 21.09 3.97 -15.19
C TYR A 153 21.27 5.35 -14.52
N ASN A 154 20.66 5.53 -13.35
CA ASN A 154 20.85 6.79 -12.57
C ASN A 154 22.25 6.94 -11.96
N LYS A 155 23.13 5.92 -12.08
CA LYS A 155 24.51 5.94 -11.57
C LYS A 155 25.46 5.66 -12.72
N THR A 156 25.87 6.72 -13.41
CA THR A 156 26.85 6.70 -14.51
C THR A 156 28.16 6.03 -14.15
N GLU A 157 28.65 6.18 -12.92
CA GLU A 157 29.86 5.54 -12.43
C GLU A 157 29.81 4.01 -12.48
N LYS A 158 28.64 3.43 -12.18
CA LYS A 158 28.47 1.96 -12.27
C LYS A 158 28.39 1.46 -13.70
N LEU A 159 27.95 2.29 -14.64
CA LEU A 159 27.92 1.94 -16.05
C LEU A 159 29.31 1.88 -16.64
N SER A 160 30.19 2.82 -16.29
CA SER A 160 31.57 2.81 -16.74
C SER A 160 32.30 1.53 -16.30
N SER A 161 32.10 1.10 -15.05
CA SER A 161 32.72 -0.14 -14.56
C SER A 161 32.19 -1.39 -15.27
N VAL A 162 30.89 -1.43 -15.58
CA VAL A 162 30.28 -2.55 -16.33
C VAL A 162 30.80 -2.60 -17.76
N VAL A 163 30.89 -1.44 -18.42
CA VAL A 163 31.45 -1.33 -19.79
C VAL A 163 32.91 -1.76 -19.80
N ASN A 164 33.73 -1.24 -18.88
CA ASN A 164 35.14 -1.62 -18.79
C ASN A 164 35.32 -3.12 -18.54
N ALA A 165 34.52 -3.71 -17.66
CA ALA A 165 34.55 -5.14 -17.39
C ALA A 165 34.16 -5.97 -18.63
N ALA A 166 33.15 -5.51 -19.41
CA ALA A 166 32.70 -6.19 -20.62
C ALA A 166 33.74 -6.17 -21.76
N PHE A 167 34.58 -5.17 -21.80
CA PHE A 167 35.64 -5.02 -22.82
C PHE A 167 37.05 -5.38 -22.32
N GLY A 168 37.15 -5.95 -21.09
CA GLY A 168 38.45 -6.36 -20.54
C GLY A 168 39.41 -5.21 -20.25
N LEU A 169 38.92 -3.97 -20.19
CA LEU A 169 39.70 -2.78 -19.82
C LEU A 169 39.84 -2.74 -18.29
N ARG A 170 41.07 -2.91 -17.79
CA ARG A 170 41.42 -2.73 -16.40
C ARG A 170 41.78 -1.30 -16.07
#